data_459c0c7aa5e97538025b1eb33091f3dc
#
_entry.id   459c0c7aa5e97538025b1eb33091f3dc
#
_cell.length_a   1.000
_cell.length_b   1.000
_cell.length_c   1.000
_cell.angle_alpha   90.00
_cell.angle_beta   90.00
_cell.angle_gamma   90.00
#
_symmetry.space_group_name_H-M   'P 1'
#
loop_
_entity.id
_entity.type
_entity.pdbx_description
1 polymer ?
#
loop_
_entity_poly.entity_id
_entity_poly.type
_entity_poly.pdbx_seq_one_letter_code
_entity_poly.pdbx_strand_id
1 'polypeptide(L)'
;MSKIFLSVSCLVVIFTLTLCSTQINAQVPAISKKYSEQKVYELIMRYNTSNKYDGANAAVSKAFGRDFPNAYDIEWETNDEIYEVEFEIRNRDFKAYYDKEGNLIIYKQDITVAELPANVNKAIKALYPKYRLDDVDKIVSANQTYYKIELEYGEHETTVYVDSKGKQLDNVPLY
;
A
#
# COMPACT_ATOMS: atom_id res chain seq x y z
N MET A 1 4.77 3.34 83.11
CA MET A 1 4.70 4.38 82.05
C MET A 1 5.03 3.67 80.70
N SER A 2 4.00 3.21 80.03
CA SER A 2 4.17 2.48 78.77
C SER A 2 3.88 3.44 77.62
N LYS A 3 4.88 3.67 76.74
CA LYS A 3 4.71 4.51 75.55
C LYS A 3 4.26 3.61 74.43
N ILE A 4 3.05 3.87 73.89
CA ILE A 4 2.52 3.23 72.70
C ILE A 4 3.03 4.01 71.49
N PHE A 5 3.85 3.35 70.61
CA PHE A 5 4.23 3.89 69.33
C PHE A 5 3.18 3.47 68.29
N LEU A 6 2.44 4.47 67.79
CA LEU A 6 1.55 4.29 66.66
C LEU A 6 2.39 4.33 65.34
N SER A 7 2.48 3.20 64.68
CA SER A 7 3.08 3.10 63.36
C SER A 7 2.02 3.47 62.30
N VAL A 8 2.22 4.64 61.65
CA VAL A 8 1.41 5.04 60.51
C VAL A 8 2.02 4.37 59.25
N SER A 9 1.37 3.29 58.82
CA SER A 9 1.71 2.60 57.58
C SER A 9 1.15 3.42 56.38
N CYS A 10 2.02 4.12 55.67
CA CYS A 10 1.66 4.86 54.47
C CYS A 10 1.53 3.87 53.30
N LEU A 11 0.30 3.55 52.92
CA LEU A 11 0.00 2.66 51.79
C LEU A 11 0.15 3.48 50.50
N VAL A 12 1.30 3.38 49.83
CA VAL A 12 1.52 3.96 48.52
C VAL A 12 0.84 3.07 47.49
N VAL A 13 -0.33 3.48 47.01
CA VAL A 13 -1.00 2.83 45.89
C VAL A 13 -0.33 3.32 44.60
N ILE A 14 0.57 2.51 44.04
CA ILE A 14 1.15 2.77 42.73
C ILE A 14 0.10 2.39 41.71
N PHE A 15 -0.55 3.41 41.14
CA PHE A 15 -1.42 3.28 39.96
C PHE A 15 -0.54 3.11 38.74
N THR A 16 -0.23 1.88 38.34
CA THR A 16 0.41 1.60 37.05
C THR A 16 -0.62 1.83 35.95
N LEU A 17 -0.56 3.01 35.32
CA LEU A 17 -1.23 3.24 34.04
C LEU A 17 -0.58 2.30 33.01
N THR A 18 -1.21 1.18 32.76
CA THR A 18 -0.91 0.35 31.57
C THR A 18 -1.43 1.13 30.36
N LEU A 19 -0.55 1.88 29.71
CA LEU A 19 -0.79 2.39 28.36
C LEU A 19 -0.91 1.18 27.44
N CYS A 20 -2.15 0.73 27.24
CA CYS A 20 -2.49 -0.23 26.18
C CYS A 20 -2.30 0.53 24.85
N SER A 21 -1.08 0.52 24.34
CA SER A 21 -0.81 0.95 22.96
C SER A 21 -1.49 -0.11 22.08
N THR A 22 -2.72 0.17 21.66
CA THR A 22 -3.32 -0.54 20.53
C THR A 22 -2.46 -0.22 19.32
N GLN A 23 -1.52 -1.08 19.05
CA GLN A 23 -0.86 -1.14 17.75
C GLN A 23 -1.97 -1.51 16.78
N ILE A 24 -2.51 -0.49 16.09
CA ILE A 24 -3.37 -0.71 14.94
C ILE A 24 -2.42 -1.21 13.86
N ASN A 25 -2.18 -2.52 13.86
CA ASN A 25 -1.57 -3.19 12.71
C ASN A 25 -2.51 -2.93 11.54
N ALA A 26 -2.12 -2.04 10.64
CA ALA A 26 -2.77 -1.94 9.35
C ALA A 26 -2.67 -3.33 8.72
N GLN A 27 -3.79 -4.04 8.66
CA GLN A 27 -3.83 -5.37 8.09
C GLN A 27 -3.44 -5.25 6.62
N VAL A 28 -2.31 -5.87 6.25
CA VAL A 28 -1.90 -5.95 4.84
C VAL A 28 -2.92 -6.83 4.14
N PRO A 29 -3.61 -6.33 3.09
CA PRO A 29 -4.62 -7.11 2.41
C PRO A 29 -4.03 -8.38 1.80
N ALA A 30 -4.79 -9.47 1.86
CA ALA A 30 -4.37 -10.75 1.30
C ALA A 30 -4.58 -10.76 -0.22
N ILE A 31 -3.48 -10.70 -0.97
CA ILE A 31 -3.51 -10.75 -2.44
C ILE A 31 -3.70 -12.19 -2.91
N SER A 32 -4.57 -12.37 -3.89
CA SER A 32 -4.89 -13.67 -4.46
C SER A 32 -3.70 -14.26 -5.23
N LYS A 33 -3.38 -15.52 -4.95
CA LYS A 33 -2.39 -16.30 -5.72
C LYS A 33 -2.97 -17.00 -6.95
N LYS A 34 -4.21 -16.68 -7.32
CA LYS A 34 -4.91 -17.25 -8.48
C LYS A 34 -4.21 -16.95 -9.81
N TYR A 35 -3.50 -15.82 -9.88
CA TYR A 35 -2.88 -15.33 -11.10
C TYR A 35 -1.36 -15.31 -10.98
N SER A 36 -0.67 -15.76 -12.05
CA SER A 36 0.76 -15.51 -12.21
C SER A 36 1.03 -14.04 -12.55
N GLU A 37 2.25 -13.54 -12.34
CA GLU A 37 2.62 -12.15 -12.70
C GLU A 37 2.36 -11.86 -14.18
N GLN A 38 2.69 -12.79 -15.08
CA GLN A 38 2.39 -12.64 -16.51
C GLN A 38 0.88 -12.47 -16.76
N LYS A 39 0.04 -13.24 -16.03
CA LYS A 39 -1.41 -13.12 -16.17
C LYS A 39 -1.95 -11.82 -15.59
N VAL A 40 -1.41 -11.34 -14.47
CA VAL A 40 -1.71 -10.01 -13.92
C VAL A 40 -1.40 -8.93 -14.96
N TYR A 41 -0.19 -8.97 -15.56
CA TYR A 41 0.19 -8.05 -16.63
C TYR A 41 -0.83 -8.03 -17.78
N GLU A 42 -1.18 -9.20 -18.31
CA GLU A 42 -2.15 -9.32 -19.41
C GLU A 42 -3.54 -8.78 -19.04
N LEU A 43 -4.02 -9.06 -17.83
CA LEU A 43 -5.31 -8.59 -17.33
C LEU A 43 -5.35 -7.06 -17.24
N ILE A 44 -4.35 -6.45 -16.64
CA ILE A 44 -4.29 -4.99 -16.46
C ILE A 44 -4.10 -4.29 -17.81
N MET A 45 -3.22 -4.79 -18.69
CA MET A 45 -3.04 -4.21 -20.02
C MET A 45 -4.33 -4.26 -20.85
N ARG A 46 -5.09 -5.36 -20.77
CA ARG A 46 -6.39 -5.47 -21.45
C ARG A 46 -7.42 -4.55 -20.82
N TYR A 47 -7.47 -4.45 -19.50
CA TYR A 47 -8.33 -3.51 -18.79
C TYR A 47 -8.06 -2.07 -19.23
N ASN A 48 -6.81 -1.63 -19.25
CA ASN A 48 -6.41 -0.27 -19.61
C ASN A 48 -6.80 0.12 -21.05
N THR A 49 -6.94 -0.85 -21.95
CA THR A 49 -7.32 -0.64 -23.37
C THR A 49 -8.81 -0.87 -23.64
N SER A 50 -9.60 -1.29 -22.64
CA SER A 50 -11.04 -1.58 -22.77
C SER A 50 -11.90 -0.35 -22.49
N ASN A 51 -13.18 -0.41 -22.92
CA ASN A 51 -14.18 0.52 -22.44
C ASN A 51 -14.51 0.21 -20.97
N LYS A 52 -14.64 1.26 -20.17
CA LYS A 52 -14.91 1.18 -18.74
C LYS A 52 -16.16 1.97 -18.39
N TYR A 53 -16.79 1.64 -17.27
CA TYR A 53 -17.94 2.33 -16.70
C TYR A 53 -17.91 2.24 -15.17
N ASP A 54 -18.62 3.14 -14.50
CA ASP A 54 -18.64 3.23 -13.06
C ASP A 54 -19.38 2.04 -12.44
N GLY A 55 -18.85 1.52 -11.33
CA GLY A 55 -19.53 0.56 -10.49
C GLY A 55 -18.70 -0.61 -9.99
N ALA A 56 -19.28 -1.29 -9.00
CA ALA A 56 -18.75 -2.52 -8.43
C ALA A 56 -19.88 -3.51 -8.17
N ASN A 57 -19.62 -4.80 -8.35
CA ASN A 57 -20.55 -5.84 -7.94
C ASN A 57 -20.47 -6.12 -6.43
N ALA A 58 -21.48 -6.82 -5.87
CA ALA A 58 -21.57 -7.09 -4.44
C ALA A 58 -20.40 -7.90 -3.89
N ALA A 59 -19.82 -8.84 -4.66
CA ALA A 59 -18.69 -9.65 -4.23
C ALA A 59 -17.42 -8.79 -4.09
N VAL A 60 -17.16 -7.93 -5.06
CA VAL A 60 -16.02 -7.00 -5.08
C VAL A 60 -16.16 -5.96 -3.97
N SER A 61 -17.32 -5.31 -3.82
CA SER A 61 -17.55 -4.33 -2.76
C SER A 61 -17.34 -4.92 -1.35
N LYS A 62 -17.79 -6.16 -1.13
CA LYS A 62 -17.59 -6.87 0.14
C LYS A 62 -16.12 -7.19 0.39
N ALA A 63 -15.39 -7.64 -0.65
CA ALA A 63 -13.98 -7.94 -0.56
C ALA A 63 -13.16 -6.68 -0.25
N PHE A 64 -13.43 -5.58 -0.95
CA PHE A 64 -12.80 -4.29 -0.72
C PHE A 64 -12.98 -3.79 0.72
N GLY A 65 -14.22 -3.82 1.25
CA GLY A 65 -14.48 -3.40 2.64
C GLY A 65 -13.76 -4.25 3.69
N ARG A 66 -13.48 -5.53 3.39
CA ARG A 66 -12.64 -6.41 4.23
C ARG A 66 -11.16 -6.04 4.12
N ASP A 67 -10.67 -5.79 2.91
CA ASP A 67 -9.25 -5.62 2.61
C ASP A 67 -8.76 -4.21 2.96
N PHE A 68 -9.63 -3.20 2.83
CA PHE A 68 -9.33 -1.79 3.09
C PHE A 68 -10.41 -1.12 3.98
N PRO A 69 -10.56 -1.54 5.24
CA PRO A 69 -11.68 -1.12 6.10
C PRO A 69 -11.69 0.38 6.48
N ASN A 70 -10.58 1.09 6.26
CA ASN A 70 -10.46 2.52 6.56
C ASN A 70 -10.41 3.39 5.30
N ALA A 71 -10.80 2.84 4.16
CA ALA A 71 -10.84 3.56 2.90
C ALA A 71 -11.96 4.61 2.91
N TYR A 72 -11.70 5.76 2.32
CA TYR A 72 -12.67 6.81 2.02
C TYR A 72 -12.35 7.41 0.64
N ASP A 73 -13.23 8.27 0.13
CA ASP A 73 -13.11 8.88 -1.20
C ASP A 73 -12.98 7.84 -2.32
N ILE A 74 -13.98 6.95 -2.36
CA ILE A 74 -13.91 5.70 -3.13
C ILE A 74 -14.55 5.89 -4.50
N GLU A 75 -13.75 5.68 -5.56
CA GLU A 75 -14.21 5.71 -6.94
C GLU A 75 -14.01 4.34 -7.61
N TRP A 76 -14.98 3.90 -8.41
CA TRP A 76 -14.99 2.59 -9.03
C TRP A 76 -15.07 2.68 -10.55
N GLU A 77 -14.21 1.91 -11.23
CA GLU A 77 -14.33 1.62 -12.66
C GLU A 77 -14.28 0.11 -12.94
N THR A 78 -14.96 -0.34 -13.99
CA THR A 78 -14.95 -1.74 -14.39
C THR A 78 -15.16 -1.93 -15.89
N ASN A 79 -14.70 -3.08 -16.40
CA ASN A 79 -15.04 -3.64 -17.71
C ASN A 79 -15.74 -5.03 -17.57
N ASP A 80 -16.37 -5.30 -16.40
CA ASP A 80 -16.98 -6.58 -16.01
C ASP A 80 -16.00 -7.74 -15.75
N GLU A 81 -14.77 -7.67 -16.19
CA GLU A 81 -13.74 -8.67 -15.91
C GLU A 81 -12.86 -8.23 -14.74
N ILE A 82 -12.47 -6.96 -14.76
CA ILE A 82 -11.63 -6.31 -13.75
C ILE A 82 -12.38 -5.12 -13.18
N TYR A 83 -12.27 -4.96 -11.88
CA TYR A 83 -12.78 -3.85 -11.10
C TYR A 83 -11.59 -3.09 -10.53
N GLU A 84 -11.45 -1.85 -10.94
CA GLU A 84 -10.51 -0.90 -10.38
C GLU A 84 -11.22 -0.10 -9.31
N VAL A 85 -10.52 0.19 -8.22
CA VAL A 85 -10.97 1.11 -7.19
C VAL A 85 -9.84 2.04 -6.81
N GLU A 86 -10.12 3.34 -6.90
CA GLU A 86 -9.29 4.41 -6.35
C GLU A 86 -9.87 4.85 -5.02
N PHE A 87 -9.01 5.10 -4.04
CA PHE A 87 -9.45 5.48 -2.69
C PHE A 87 -8.30 6.05 -1.87
N GLU A 88 -8.64 6.70 -0.75
CA GLU A 88 -7.66 7.20 0.19
C GLU A 88 -7.67 6.43 1.51
N ILE A 89 -6.49 6.32 2.13
CA ILE A 89 -6.31 5.93 3.53
C ILE A 89 -5.30 6.88 4.18
N ARG A 90 -5.70 7.63 5.22
CA ARG A 90 -4.85 8.57 5.94
C ARG A 90 -4.19 9.62 5.01
N ASN A 91 -4.97 10.20 4.09
CA ASN A 91 -4.53 11.17 3.09
C ASN A 91 -3.42 10.64 2.16
N ARG A 92 -3.49 9.38 1.78
CA ARG A 92 -2.65 8.74 0.77
C ARG A 92 -3.50 8.04 -0.24
N ASP A 93 -3.11 8.16 -1.48
CA ASP A 93 -3.78 7.55 -2.61
C ASP A 93 -3.44 6.08 -2.73
N PHE A 94 -4.48 5.31 -3.02
CA PHE A 94 -4.42 3.90 -3.31
C PHE A 94 -5.20 3.59 -4.57
N LYS A 95 -4.74 2.58 -5.29
CA LYS A 95 -5.50 1.97 -6.39
C LYS A 95 -5.42 0.46 -6.26
N ALA A 96 -6.55 -0.23 -6.33
CA ALA A 96 -6.59 -1.69 -6.25
C ALA A 96 -7.41 -2.31 -7.38
N TYR A 97 -7.02 -3.51 -7.79
CA TYR A 97 -7.67 -4.25 -8.86
C TYR A 97 -8.18 -5.57 -8.35
N TYR A 98 -9.44 -5.86 -8.62
CA TYR A 98 -10.13 -7.08 -8.26
C TYR A 98 -10.64 -7.82 -9.50
N ASP A 99 -10.71 -9.15 -9.44
CA ASP A 99 -11.53 -9.90 -10.38
C ASP A 99 -13.02 -9.85 -9.96
N LYS A 100 -13.91 -10.29 -10.82
CA LYS A 100 -15.35 -10.27 -10.59
C LYS A 100 -15.83 -11.13 -9.41
N GLU A 101 -15.02 -12.07 -8.95
CA GLU A 101 -15.27 -12.88 -7.76
C GLU A 101 -14.82 -12.20 -6.46
N GLY A 102 -14.18 -11.01 -6.52
CA GLY A 102 -13.67 -10.26 -5.36
C GLY A 102 -12.29 -10.74 -4.89
N ASN A 103 -11.51 -11.36 -5.77
CA ASN A 103 -10.11 -11.65 -5.47
C ASN A 103 -9.26 -10.42 -5.76
N LEU A 104 -8.54 -9.89 -4.76
CA LEU A 104 -7.57 -8.82 -4.93
C LEU A 104 -6.40 -9.34 -5.78
N ILE A 105 -6.15 -8.70 -6.91
CA ILE A 105 -5.12 -9.10 -7.89
C ILE A 105 -3.80 -8.38 -7.58
N ILE A 106 -3.89 -7.06 -7.40
CA ILE A 106 -2.75 -6.16 -7.22
C ILE A 106 -3.26 -4.86 -6.61
N TYR A 107 -2.42 -4.17 -5.86
CA TYR A 107 -2.71 -2.80 -5.44
C TYR A 107 -1.47 -1.91 -5.50
N LYS A 108 -1.70 -0.63 -5.65
CA LYS A 108 -0.75 0.46 -5.64
C LYS A 108 -1.03 1.34 -4.42
N GLN A 109 0.03 1.86 -3.84
CA GLN A 109 -0.01 2.82 -2.74
C GLN A 109 1.01 3.91 -2.98
N ASP A 110 0.59 5.17 -2.94
CA ASP A 110 1.51 6.30 -2.85
C ASP A 110 2.31 6.23 -1.54
N ILE A 111 3.64 6.38 -1.66
CA ILE A 111 4.56 6.43 -0.53
C ILE A 111 5.54 7.59 -0.69
N THR A 112 6.02 8.12 0.43
CA THR A 112 7.07 9.14 0.39
C THR A 112 8.44 8.53 0.01
N VAL A 113 9.33 9.34 -0.56
CA VAL A 113 10.73 8.94 -0.85
C VAL A 113 11.45 8.40 0.39
N ALA A 114 11.08 8.88 1.59
CA ALA A 114 11.66 8.42 2.86
C ALA A 114 11.24 6.99 3.24
N GLU A 115 10.12 6.51 2.72
CA GLU A 115 9.61 5.15 2.95
C GLU A 115 10.15 4.13 1.94
N LEU A 116 10.83 4.62 0.89
CA LEU A 116 11.49 3.75 -0.08
C LEU A 116 12.61 2.94 0.60
N PRO A 117 12.71 1.62 0.41
CA PRO A 117 13.78 0.82 0.99
C PRO A 117 15.17 1.39 0.64
N ALA A 118 16.06 1.41 1.61
CA ALA A 118 17.38 2.04 1.47
C ALA A 118 18.22 1.49 0.31
N ASN A 119 18.11 0.18 0.03
CA ASN A 119 18.76 -0.46 -1.10
C ASN A 119 18.19 -0.01 -2.45
N VAL A 120 16.85 0.19 -2.55
CA VAL A 120 16.19 0.71 -3.74
C VAL A 120 16.59 2.16 -3.99
N ASN A 121 16.50 3.02 -2.96
CA ASN A 121 16.95 4.41 -3.03
C ASN A 121 18.41 4.53 -3.47
N LYS A 122 19.31 3.70 -2.90
CA LYS A 122 20.71 3.66 -3.28
C LYS A 122 20.91 3.25 -4.75
N ALA A 123 20.18 2.23 -5.22
CA ALA A 123 20.27 1.76 -6.59
C ALA A 123 19.82 2.84 -7.59
N ILE A 124 18.68 3.50 -7.33
CA ILE A 124 18.19 4.58 -8.19
C ILE A 124 19.15 5.76 -8.24
N LYS A 125 19.69 6.20 -7.09
CA LYS A 125 20.69 7.28 -7.07
C LYS A 125 21.99 6.94 -7.81
N ALA A 126 22.35 5.68 -7.87
CA ALA A 126 23.53 5.24 -8.63
C ALA A 126 23.25 5.22 -10.14
N LEU A 127 22.06 4.79 -10.57
CA LEU A 127 21.66 4.76 -11.99
C LEU A 127 21.33 6.15 -12.54
N TYR A 128 20.73 7.00 -11.72
CA TYR A 128 20.23 8.33 -12.10
C TYR A 128 20.79 9.44 -11.19
N PRO A 129 22.13 9.64 -11.15
CA PRO A 129 22.77 10.51 -10.17
C PRO A 129 22.45 12.00 -10.29
N LYS A 130 21.87 12.42 -11.43
CA LYS A 130 21.48 13.82 -11.68
C LYS A 130 20.00 14.08 -11.42
N TYR A 131 19.20 13.02 -11.24
CA TYR A 131 17.76 13.14 -11.08
C TYR A 131 17.36 13.23 -9.60
N ARG A 132 16.33 14.02 -9.34
CA ARG A 132 15.60 14.02 -8.09
C ARG A 132 14.48 12.96 -8.16
N LEU A 133 14.24 12.25 -7.08
CA LEU A 133 13.05 11.43 -6.95
C LEU A 133 11.89 12.36 -6.61
N ASP A 134 10.84 12.31 -7.40
CA ASP A 134 9.67 13.17 -7.27
C ASP A 134 8.51 12.43 -6.64
N ASP A 135 8.00 11.42 -7.30
CA ASP A 135 6.88 10.59 -6.85
C ASP A 135 7.24 9.12 -6.79
N VAL A 136 6.63 8.39 -5.84
CA VAL A 136 6.91 6.97 -5.61
C VAL A 136 5.64 6.20 -5.30
N ASP A 137 5.30 5.27 -6.18
CA ASP A 137 4.26 4.28 -5.93
C ASP A 137 4.89 2.94 -5.50
N LYS A 138 4.39 2.39 -4.42
CA LYS A 138 4.64 1.00 -4.04
C LYS A 138 3.56 0.11 -4.61
N ILE A 139 3.93 -0.86 -5.42
CA ILE A 139 3.02 -1.79 -6.10
C ILE A 139 3.22 -3.19 -5.54
N VAL A 140 2.12 -3.83 -5.12
CA VAL A 140 2.15 -5.14 -4.46
C VAL A 140 1.26 -6.12 -5.21
N SER A 141 1.85 -7.19 -5.71
CA SER A 141 1.18 -8.37 -6.26
C SER A 141 1.33 -9.58 -5.34
N ALA A 142 0.77 -10.72 -5.73
CA ALA A 142 0.87 -11.96 -4.93
C ALA A 142 2.30 -12.47 -4.75
N ASN A 143 3.18 -12.19 -5.71
CA ASN A 143 4.51 -12.80 -5.79
C ASN A 143 5.64 -11.80 -5.62
N GLN A 144 5.37 -10.50 -5.77
CA GLN A 144 6.42 -9.47 -5.70
C GLN A 144 5.90 -8.11 -5.24
N THR A 145 6.84 -7.32 -4.72
CA THR A 145 6.67 -5.89 -4.50
C THR A 145 7.67 -5.17 -5.39
N TYR A 146 7.22 -4.15 -6.08
CA TYR A 146 8.06 -3.27 -6.87
C TYR A 146 7.61 -1.82 -6.72
N TYR A 147 8.39 -0.90 -7.27
CA TYR A 147 8.18 0.53 -7.13
C TYR A 147 8.17 1.18 -8.49
N LYS A 148 7.18 2.03 -8.74
CA LYS A 148 7.18 3.03 -9.82
C LYS A 148 7.79 4.28 -9.21
N ILE A 149 8.79 4.85 -9.85
CA ILE A 149 9.49 6.03 -9.35
C ILE A 149 9.54 7.06 -10.47
N GLU A 150 9.01 8.24 -10.20
CA GLU A 150 9.12 9.39 -11.09
C GLU A 150 10.38 10.17 -10.73
N LEU A 151 11.17 10.45 -11.76
CA LEU A 151 12.49 11.08 -11.65
C LEU A 151 12.50 12.37 -12.46
N GLU A 152 12.98 13.44 -11.86
CA GLU A 152 13.03 14.77 -12.47
C GLU A 152 14.47 15.31 -12.54
N TYR A 153 14.83 15.88 -13.69
CA TYR A 153 16.07 16.65 -13.88
C TYR A 153 15.82 17.85 -14.78
N GLY A 154 15.72 19.06 -14.21
CA GLY A 154 15.32 20.28 -14.91
C GLY A 154 13.88 20.17 -15.42
N GLU A 155 13.71 20.24 -16.76
CA GLU A 155 12.41 20.05 -17.43
C GLU A 155 12.20 18.60 -17.93
N HIS A 156 13.12 17.68 -17.60
CA HIS A 156 13.04 16.28 -18.01
C HIS A 156 12.46 15.42 -16.90
N GLU A 157 11.40 14.72 -17.23
CA GLU A 157 10.77 13.71 -16.37
C GLU A 157 10.97 12.33 -16.99
N THR A 158 11.15 11.33 -16.16
CA THR A 158 11.19 9.93 -16.58
C THR A 158 10.67 9.03 -15.47
N THR A 159 9.99 7.95 -15.86
CA THR A 159 9.47 6.94 -14.95
C THR A 159 10.29 5.67 -15.04
N VAL A 160 10.65 5.11 -13.90
CA VAL A 160 11.35 3.84 -13.80
C VAL A 160 10.63 2.88 -12.88
N TYR A 161 10.68 1.59 -13.20
CA TYR A 161 10.17 0.53 -12.35
C TYR A 161 11.32 -0.29 -11.81
N VAL A 162 11.30 -0.58 -10.52
CA VAL A 162 12.35 -1.36 -9.86
C VAL A 162 11.76 -2.39 -8.89
N ASP A 163 12.38 -3.54 -8.78
CA ASP A 163 12.00 -4.54 -7.78
C ASP A 163 12.45 -4.13 -6.36
N SER A 164 12.05 -4.88 -5.37
CA SER A 164 12.43 -4.65 -3.96
C SER A 164 13.93 -4.76 -3.67
N LYS A 165 14.73 -5.22 -4.65
CA LYS A 165 16.21 -5.28 -4.58
C LYS A 165 16.88 -4.10 -5.28
N GLY A 166 16.11 -3.26 -5.98
CA GLY A 166 16.61 -2.12 -6.75
C GLY A 166 17.03 -2.46 -8.17
N LYS A 167 16.65 -3.64 -8.69
CA LYS A 167 16.86 -4.01 -10.09
C LYS A 167 15.76 -3.37 -10.93
N GLN A 168 16.14 -2.68 -12.00
CA GLN A 168 15.19 -2.11 -12.97
C GLN A 168 14.42 -3.21 -13.71
N LEU A 169 13.14 -2.94 -13.95
CA LEU A 169 12.19 -3.83 -14.63
C LEU A 169 11.76 -3.20 -15.95
N ASP A 170 11.75 -4.00 -17.02
CA ASP A 170 11.46 -3.52 -18.37
C ASP A 170 9.99 -3.71 -18.81
N ASN A 171 9.29 -4.69 -18.20
CA ASN A 171 7.92 -5.05 -18.56
C ASN A 171 7.05 -5.08 -17.31
N VAL A 172 6.53 -3.92 -16.94
CA VAL A 172 5.61 -3.78 -15.80
C VAL A 172 4.29 -3.22 -16.33
N PRO A 173 3.13 -3.69 -15.82
CA PRO A 173 1.84 -3.08 -16.16
C PRO A 173 1.89 -1.59 -15.85
N LEU A 174 1.47 -0.76 -16.79
CA LEU A 174 1.32 0.69 -16.58
C LEU A 174 0.09 0.91 -15.68
N TYR A 175 0.31 1.47 -14.51
CA TYR A 175 -0.72 1.83 -13.54
C TYR A 175 -0.89 3.33 -13.46
#